data_350d484ba2e2f74f7eb17c3fde7cdcc2
#
_entry.id   350d484ba2e2f74f7eb17c3fde7cdcc2
#
_cell.length_a   1.000
_cell.length_b   1.000
_cell.length_c   1.000
_cell.angle_alpha   90.00
_cell.angle_beta   90.00
_cell.angle_gamma   90.00
#
_symmetry.space_group_name_H-M   'P 1'
#
loop_
_entity.id
_entity.type
_entity.pdbx_description
1 polymer ?
#
loop_
_entity_poly.entity_id
_entity_poly.type
_entity_poly.pdbx_seq_one_letter_code
_entity_poly.pdbx_strand_id
1 'polypeptide(L)'
;SSMFVTHVLRQLVKEPVSMLDLCAAPGGKSTAARSVLPEGSLLFANEPMRNRANILSENIQKFGHPDVIVTNNFPRDYKRSKLMFDVVLADVPCSGEGMFRKDSGAVDDWSRTKVDECASLQRDIISDIWNCLKPGGILIYSTCTFNADEDEDNVMWIANNLGADFIKIDTQPEWAITPALTQGQKGETSGNGPLTSGNGETDASGNEPSKEQLPCYRFIPGRTRGEGLFMAVLRKHGEWKDNAKETKDSKKGKDRKKKGNNNKDSKAALPATLPLFHADRYALLQHGESVFAINRQWESTATVAMASLNVMNMGVTIGTMRGKALLPDQSLALSTVLDRNAYPVVDVSLTEAISYLRRDTITLPPNTPTGFVLITFRDHPLGFVKNIGNRCNNLYPAEWRIKSTHLEEQYEEILKEL
;
A
#
# COMPACT_ATOMS: atom_id res chain seq x y z
N SER A 1 13.09 3.84 9.97
CA SER A 1 13.52 3.73 8.56
C SER A 1 12.33 3.72 7.60
N SER A 2 11.31 2.86 7.75
CA SER A 2 10.16 2.79 6.82
C SER A 2 9.42 4.13 6.63
N MET A 3 9.44 5.01 7.61
CA MET A 3 8.85 6.37 7.52
C MET A 3 9.58 7.27 6.51
N PHE A 4 10.79 6.92 6.08
CA PHE A 4 11.52 7.71 5.10
C PHE A 4 10.79 7.80 3.74
N VAL A 5 9.98 6.79 3.39
CA VAL A 5 9.07 6.85 2.23
C VAL A 5 8.17 8.08 2.29
N THR A 6 7.61 8.39 3.47
CA THR A 6 6.72 9.57 3.62
C THR A 6 7.48 10.88 3.41
N HIS A 7 8.74 10.93 3.85
CA HIS A 7 9.59 12.08 3.64
C HIS A 7 9.90 12.31 2.15
N VAL A 8 10.27 11.25 1.44
CA VAL A 8 10.49 11.29 -0.02
C VAL A 8 9.24 11.78 -0.75
N LEU A 9 8.08 11.17 -0.45
CA LEU A 9 6.81 11.55 -1.09
C LEU A 9 6.44 13.00 -0.80
N ARG A 10 6.60 13.49 0.43
CA ARG A 10 6.34 14.91 0.78
C ARG A 10 7.24 15.88 0.03
N GLN A 11 8.47 15.50 -0.27
CA GLN A 11 9.37 16.36 -1.07
C GLN A 11 8.98 16.40 -2.54
N LEU A 12 8.62 15.24 -3.13
CA LEU A 12 8.54 15.09 -4.57
C LEU A 12 7.13 15.12 -5.14
N VAL A 13 6.11 14.76 -4.35
CA VAL A 13 4.73 14.62 -4.82
C VAL A 13 3.87 15.75 -4.24
N LYS A 14 3.51 16.73 -5.10
CA LYS A 14 2.71 17.89 -4.72
C LYS A 14 1.30 17.88 -5.30
N GLU A 15 1.09 17.14 -6.38
CA GLU A 15 -0.18 17.01 -7.09
C GLU A 15 -0.70 15.57 -6.96
N PRO A 16 -2.02 15.36 -7.17
CA PRO A 16 -2.61 14.02 -7.17
C PRO A 16 -1.92 13.09 -8.17
N VAL A 17 -1.58 11.88 -7.73
CA VAL A 17 -0.86 10.87 -8.51
C VAL A 17 -1.54 9.51 -8.47
N SER A 18 -1.25 8.67 -9.46
CA SER A 18 -1.40 7.21 -9.36
C SER A 18 -0.08 6.61 -8.90
N MET A 19 -0.09 5.93 -7.75
CA MET A 19 1.08 5.29 -7.17
C MET A 19 0.88 3.77 -7.09
N LEU A 20 1.94 3.02 -7.35
CA LEU A 20 2.01 1.57 -7.11
C LEU A 20 3.05 1.27 -6.04
N ASP A 21 2.64 0.59 -4.96
CA ASP A 21 3.52 -0.13 -4.05
C ASP A 21 3.56 -1.59 -4.49
N LEU A 22 4.68 -2.01 -5.05
CA LEU A 22 4.79 -3.24 -5.85
C LEU A 22 4.90 -4.52 -5.02
N CYS A 23 5.54 -4.44 -3.84
CA CYS A 23 5.77 -5.55 -2.90
C CYS A 23 5.31 -5.13 -1.50
N ALA A 24 4.02 -4.84 -1.37
CA ALA A 24 3.47 -3.99 -0.32
C ALA A 24 3.30 -4.66 1.05
N ALA A 25 3.18 -6.01 1.10
CA ALA A 25 2.87 -6.70 2.35
C ALA A 25 3.96 -6.53 3.43
N PRO A 26 3.56 -6.30 4.67
CA PRO A 26 2.20 -6.35 5.25
C PRO A 26 1.36 -5.08 5.11
N GLY A 27 1.84 -3.98 4.49
CA GLY A 27 1.09 -2.76 4.26
C GLY A 27 1.59 -1.51 5.00
N GLY A 28 2.65 -1.62 5.80
CA GLY A 28 3.15 -0.49 6.59
C GLY A 28 3.68 0.67 5.74
N LYS A 29 4.41 0.39 4.63
CA LYS A 29 4.85 1.42 3.70
C LYS A 29 3.69 1.97 2.87
N SER A 30 2.74 1.13 2.46
CA SER A 30 1.53 1.54 1.72
C SER A 30 0.66 2.52 2.52
N THR A 31 0.36 2.20 3.79
CA THR A 31 -0.46 3.07 4.66
C THR A 31 0.26 4.38 4.97
N ALA A 32 1.57 4.31 5.24
CA ALA A 32 2.42 5.47 5.44
C ALA A 32 2.46 6.36 4.17
N ALA A 33 2.62 5.76 2.98
CA ALA A 33 2.57 6.48 1.71
C ALA A 33 1.21 7.15 1.51
N ARG A 34 0.09 6.40 1.68
CA ARG A 34 -1.25 6.96 1.49
C ARG A 34 -1.52 8.15 2.41
N SER A 35 -1.02 8.11 3.66
CA SER A 35 -1.25 9.19 4.64
C SER A 35 -0.65 10.54 4.25
N VAL A 36 0.28 10.57 3.28
CA VAL A 36 0.99 11.80 2.85
C VAL A 36 0.77 12.15 1.38
N LEU A 37 0.20 11.23 0.59
CA LEU A 37 -0.16 11.55 -0.79
C LEU A 37 -1.26 12.61 -0.84
N PRO A 38 -1.21 13.56 -1.80
CA PRO A 38 -2.25 14.57 -1.99
C PRO A 38 -3.65 13.95 -2.12
N GLU A 39 -4.68 14.71 -1.69
CA GLU A 39 -6.07 14.33 -1.92
C GLU A 39 -6.31 14.09 -3.42
N GLY A 40 -7.11 13.09 -3.76
CA GLY A 40 -7.34 12.70 -5.15
C GLY A 40 -6.29 11.74 -5.72
N SER A 41 -5.20 11.40 -4.99
CA SER A 41 -4.28 10.36 -5.42
C SER A 41 -4.88 8.96 -5.23
N LEU A 42 -4.51 8.02 -6.09
CA LEU A 42 -4.85 6.59 -5.97
C LEU A 42 -3.60 5.77 -5.69
N LEU A 43 -3.66 4.90 -4.68
CA LEU A 43 -2.62 3.94 -4.37
C LEU A 43 -3.04 2.52 -4.78
N PHE A 44 -2.21 1.86 -5.58
CA PHE A 44 -2.23 0.41 -5.75
C PHE A 44 -1.24 -0.22 -4.78
N ALA A 45 -1.72 -1.15 -3.95
CA ALA A 45 -0.89 -1.94 -3.05
C ALA A 45 -0.91 -3.39 -3.53
N ASN A 46 0.22 -3.88 -4.05
CA ASN A 46 0.34 -5.19 -4.66
C ASN A 46 1.22 -6.13 -3.84
N GLU A 47 0.86 -7.41 -3.83
CA GLU A 47 1.70 -8.46 -3.25
C GLU A 47 1.52 -9.75 -4.04
N PRO A 48 2.59 -10.33 -4.63
CA PRO A 48 2.47 -11.56 -5.43
C PRO A 48 2.14 -12.81 -4.60
N MET A 49 2.59 -12.88 -3.35
CA MET A 49 2.38 -14.05 -2.49
C MET A 49 0.99 -13.99 -1.83
N ARG A 50 0.11 -14.94 -2.18
CA ARG A 50 -1.31 -14.94 -1.77
C ARG A 50 -1.52 -14.80 -0.25
N ASN A 51 -0.75 -15.53 0.56
CA ASN A 51 -0.89 -15.47 2.01
C ASN A 51 -0.53 -14.07 2.55
N ARG A 52 0.54 -13.45 2.01
CA ARG A 52 0.95 -12.10 2.38
C ARG A 52 -0.04 -11.05 1.85
N ALA A 53 -0.59 -11.26 0.66
CA ALA A 53 -1.61 -10.39 0.08
C ALA A 53 -2.91 -10.37 0.90
N ASN A 54 -3.30 -11.48 1.55
CA ASN A 54 -4.42 -11.51 2.48
C ASN A 54 -4.16 -10.60 3.69
N ILE A 55 -2.95 -10.65 4.28
CA ILE A 55 -2.55 -9.79 5.40
C ILE A 55 -2.54 -8.31 4.97
N LEU A 56 -2.01 -8.03 3.78
CA LEU A 56 -2.03 -6.68 3.19
C LEU A 56 -3.46 -6.16 3.06
N SER A 57 -4.36 -6.96 2.49
CA SER A 57 -5.77 -6.58 2.29
C SER A 57 -6.46 -6.28 3.62
N GLU A 58 -6.22 -7.10 4.64
CA GLU A 58 -6.73 -6.87 6.00
C GLU A 58 -6.23 -5.54 6.58
N ASN A 59 -4.92 -5.28 6.51
CA ASN A 59 -4.33 -4.06 7.05
C ASN A 59 -4.79 -2.80 6.32
N ILE A 60 -4.95 -2.86 5.00
CA ILE A 60 -5.50 -1.75 4.20
C ILE A 60 -6.96 -1.48 4.55
N GLN A 61 -7.78 -2.52 4.75
CA GLN A 61 -9.17 -2.35 5.19
C GLN A 61 -9.25 -1.74 6.59
N LYS A 62 -8.37 -2.16 7.51
CA LYS A 62 -8.27 -1.56 8.87
C LYS A 62 -7.81 -0.11 8.84
N PHE A 63 -6.96 0.26 7.88
CA PHE A 63 -6.56 1.65 7.67
C PHE A 63 -7.71 2.53 7.17
N GLY A 64 -8.67 1.98 6.43
CA GLY A 64 -9.97 2.58 6.09
C GLY A 64 -9.94 3.70 5.07
N HIS A 65 -8.82 3.95 4.37
CA HIS A 65 -8.77 5.01 3.35
C HIS A 65 -9.43 4.55 2.03
N PRO A 66 -10.33 5.36 1.41
CA PRO A 66 -11.12 4.93 0.24
C PRO A 66 -10.33 4.86 -1.08
N ASP A 67 -9.16 5.52 -1.18
CA ASP A 67 -8.41 5.62 -2.43
C ASP A 67 -7.23 4.64 -2.46
N VAL A 68 -7.51 3.36 -2.17
CA VAL A 68 -6.53 2.26 -2.24
C VAL A 68 -7.15 1.06 -2.97
N ILE A 69 -6.38 0.44 -3.86
CA ILE A 69 -6.71 -0.83 -4.52
C ILE A 69 -5.67 -1.86 -4.14
N VAL A 70 -6.10 -3.01 -3.60
CA VAL A 70 -5.22 -4.12 -3.25
C VAL A 70 -5.27 -5.18 -4.34
N THR A 71 -4.10 -5.61 -4.80
CA THR A 71 -3.96 -6.62 -5.87
C THR A 71 -3.00 -7.73 -5.47
N ASN A 72 -3.22 -8.92 -6.06
CA ASN A 72 -2.34 -10.08 -5.87
C ASN A 72 -1.83 -10.55 -7.23
N ASN A 73 -0.76 -9.92 -7.71
CA ASN A 73 -0.22 -10.11 -9.05
C ASN A 73 1.31 -10.14 -9.04
N PHE A 74 1.90 -10.84 -10.00
CA PHE A 74 3.32 -10.67 -10.30
C PHE A 74 3.56 -9.36 -11.07
N PRO A 75 4.75 -8.74 -10.98
CA PRO A 75 5.08 -7.49 -11.69
C PRO A 75 4.76 -7.56 -13.18
N ARG A 76 5.08 -8.68 -13.85
CA ARG A 76 4.81 -8.91 -15.29
C ARG A 76 3.32 -8.82 -15.67
N ASP A 77 2.40 -9.05 -14.74
CA ASP A 77 0.96 -9.02 -15.03
C ASP A 77 0.48 -7.59 -15.27
N TYR A 78 1.12 -6.62 -14.62
CA TYR A 78 0.82 -5.20 -14.81
C TYR A 78 1.06 -4.72 -16.24
N LYS A 79 2.04 -5.27 -16.94
CA LYS A 79 2.31 -4.94 -18.36
C LYS A 79 1.09 -5.17 -19.24
N ARG A 80 0.29 -6.19 -18.93
CA ARG A 80 -0.94 -6.51 -19.68
C ARG A 80 -2.10 -5.58 -19.37
N SER A 81 -2.10 -4.98 -18.17
CA SER A 81 -3.17 -4.09 -17.73
C SER A 81 -3.16 -2.74 -18.43
N LYS A 82 -2.01 -2.32 -18.97
CA LYS A 82 -1.77 -0.98 -19.53
C LYS A 82 -1.98 0.15 -18.52
N LEU A 83 -2.02 -0.15 -17.24
CA LEU A 83 -2.02 0.85 -16.19
C LEU A 83 -0.66 1.56 -16.14
N MET A 84 -0.70 2.87 -15.96
CA MET A 84 0.49 3.72 -15.89
C MET A 84 0.50 4.47 -14.56
N PHE A 85 1.66 4.48 -13.90
CA PHE A 85 1.85 5.09 -12.59
C PHE A 85 2.80 6.27 -12.65
N ASP A 86 2.50 7.28 -11.86
CA ASP A 86 3.38 8.45 -11.66
C ASP A 86 4.53 8.11 -10.70
N VAL A 87 4.24 7.23 -9.71
CA VAL A 87 5.20 6.77 -8.72
C VAL A 87 5.12 5.26 -8.57
N VAL A 88 6.26 4.58 -8.57
CA VAL A 88 6.39 3.16 -8.20
C VAL A 88 7.30 3.06 -6.99
N LEU A 89 6.80 2.50 -5.88
CA LEU A 89 7.59 2.06 -4.75
C LEU A 89 7.87 0.56 -4.93
N ALA A 90 9.13 0.21 -5.02
CA ALA A 90 9.62 -1.15 -5.15
C ALA A 90 10.47 -1.51 -3.93
N ASP A 91 9.79 -1.96 -2.85
CA ASP A 91 10.43 -2.56 -1.67
C ASP A 91 10.66 -4.04 -1.97
N VAL A 92 11.71 -4.33 -2.71
CA VAL A 92 11.93 -5.61 -3.37
C VAL A 92 12.39 -6.71 -2.40
N PRO A 93 12.08 -7.99 -2.70
CA PRO A 93 12.65 -9.11 -1.94
C PRO A 93 14.18 -9.04 -1.98
N CYS A 94 14.83 -9.30 -0.84
CA CYS A 94 16.29 -9.18 -0.70
C CYS A 94 16.84 -10.26 0.24
N SER A 95 18.17 -10.36 0.35
CA SER A 95 18.86 -11.32 1.23
C SER A 95 18.58 -11.09 2.73
N GLY A 96 18.15 -9.87 3.11
CA GLY A 96 17.58 -9.59 4.43
C GLY A 96 18.60 -9.32 5.54
N GLU A 97 19.81 -8.85 5.24
CA GLU A 97 20.85 -8.54 6.23
C GLU A 97 20.38 -7.58 7.33
N GLY A 98 19.51 -6.64 6.99
CA GLY A 98 18.91 -5.69 7.95
C GLY A 98 17.95 -6.32 8.95
N MET A 99 17.62 -7.61 8.77
CA MET A 99 16.75 -8.38 9.68
C MET A 99 17.52 -9.22 10.69
N PHE A 100 18.85 -9.36 10.58
CA PHE A 100 19.68 -10.23 11.41
C PHE A 100 19.54 -9.97 12.91
N ARG A 101 19.32 -8.72 13.31
CA ARG A 101 19.09 -8.35 14.71
C ARG A 101 17.74 -8.83 15.24
N LYS A 102 16.75 -8.96 14.37
CA LYS A 102 15.35 -9.20 14.72
C LYS A 102 14.92 -10.65 14.53
N ASP A 103 15.56 -11.33 13.59
CA ASP A 103 15.23 -12.68 13.18
C ASP A 103 16.52 -13.52 13.01
N SER A 104 16.76 -14.45 13.94
CA SER A 104 17.92 -15.34 13.88
C SER A 104 17.84 -16.27 12.66
N GLY A 105 16.64 -16.65 12.21
CA GLY A 105 16.47 -17.45 11.00
C GLY A 105 16.97 -16.75 9.74
N ALA A 106 16.92 -15.42 9.69
CA ALA A 106 17.47 -14.65 8.58
C ALA A 106 19.00 -14.80 8.45
N VAL A 107 19.71 -15.01 9.59
CA VAL A 107 21.16 -15.28 9.60
C VAL A 107 21.46 -16.67 9.03
N ASP A 108 20.68 -17.67 9.43
CA ASP A 108 20.84 -19.05 8.97
C ASP A 108 20.51 -19.22 7.49
N ASP A 109 19.56 -18.45 7.00
CA ASP A 109 19.09 -18.43 5.61
C ASP A 109 20.03 -17.62 4.68
N TRP A 110 20.89 -16.78 5.22
CA TRP A 110 21.76 -15.93 4.40
C TRP A 110 22.91 -16.73 3.77
N SER A 111 23.17 -16.47 2.50
CA SER A 111 24.31 -17.01 1.78
C SER A 111 24.70 -16.07 0.63
N ARG A 112 25.93 -16.17 0.15
CA ARG A 112 26.39 -15.43 -1.04
C ARG A 112 25.51 -15.76 -2.27
N THR A 113 25.18 -17.01 -2.46
CA THR A 113 24.28 -17.45 -3.54
C THR A 113 22.92 -16.77 -3.46
N LYS A 114 22.34 -16.66 -2.26
CA LYS A 114 21.07 -15.95 -2.05
C LYS A 114 21.16 -14.47 -2.40
N VAL A 115 22.28 -13.79 -2.11
CA VAL A 115 22.54 -12.41 -2.52
C VAL A 115 22.50 -12.30 -4.05
N ASP A 116 23.22 -13.17 -4.76
CA ASP A 116 23.29 -13.16 -6.22
C ASP A 116 21.92 -13.44 -6.87
N GLU A 117 21.16 -14.41 -6.31
CA GLU A 117 19.79 -14.70 -6.75
C GLU A 117 18.83 -13.51 -6.51
N CYS A 118 18.90 -12.87 -5.34
CA CYS A 118 18.10 -11.70 -5.02
C CYS A 118 18.44 -10.52 -5.92
N ALA A 119 19.71 -10.23 -6.14
CA ALA A 119 20.15 -9.15 -7.02
C ALA A 119 19.62 -9.32 -8.46
N SER A 120 19.67 -10.56 -8.98
CA SER A 120 19.10 -10.89 -10.29
C SER A 120 17.57 -10.74 -10.32
N LEU A 121 16.87 -11.31 -9.31
CA LEU A 121 15.41 -11.22 -9.19
C LEU A 121 14.92 -9.76 -9.12
N GLN A 122 15.64 -8.90 -8.39
CA GLN A 122 15.32 -7.48 -8.28
C GLN A 122 15.37 -6.77 -9.63
N ARG A 123 16.39 -7.07 -10.46
CA ARG A 123 16.48 -6.54 -11.84
C ARG A 123 15.32 -7.01 -12.71
N ASP A 124 14.91 -8.27 -12.60
CA ASP A 124 13.76 -8.81 -13.32
C ASP A 124 12.46 -8.11 -12.91
N ILE A 125 12.24 -7.94 -11.60
CA ILE A 125 11.08 -7.24 -11.04
C ILE A 125 10.97 -5.81 -11.60
N ILE A 126 12.08 -5.07 -11.57
CA ILE A 126 12.09 -3.68 -12.04
C ILE A 126 11.93 -3.63 -13.57
N SER A 127 12.55 -4.54 -14.33
CA SER A 127 12.38 -4.62 -15.78
C SER A 127 10.93 -4.88 -16.18
N ASP A 128 10.24 -5.77 -15.46
CA ASP A 128 8.85 -6.10 -15.71
C ASP A 128 7.92 -4.90 -15.49
N ILE A 129 8.14 -4.14 -14.41
CA ILE A 129 7.27 -3.01 -14.06
C ILE A 129 7.66 -1.70 -14.76
N TRP A 130 8.87 -1.60 -15.32
CA TRP A 130 9.39 -0.35 -15.88
C TRP A 130 8.49 0.30 -16.90
N ASN A 131 7.84 -0.50 -17.74
CA ASN A 131 6.91 -0.01 -18.76
C ASN A 131 5.60 0.54 -18.18
N CYS A 132 5.30 0.26 -16.93
CA CYS A 132 4.13 0.78 -16.21
C CYS A 132 4.44 2.08 -15.46
N LEU A 133 5.71 2.45 -15.31
CA LEU A 133 6.12 3.76 -14.83
C LEU A 133 6.08 4.76 -15.99
N LYS A 134 5.36 5.87 -15.81
CA LYS A 134 5.27 6.95 -16.81
C LYS A 134 6.67 7.53 -17.11
N PRO A 135 6.95 7.98 -18.35
CA PRO A 135 8.08 8.87 -18.60
C PRO A 135 8.03 10.09 -17.64
N GLY A 136 9.15 10.45 -17.04
CA GLY A 136 9.23 11.46 -15.97
C GLY A 136 8.75 10.99 -14.59
N GLY A 137 8.21 9.78 -14.48
CA GLY A 137 7.74 9.18 -13.23
C GLY A 137 8.87 8.82 -12.28
N ILE A 138 8.52 8.58 -11.02
CA ILE A 138 9.45 8.37 -9.92
C ILE A 138 9.47 6.89 -9.54
N LEU A 139 10.65 6.27 -9.51
CA LEU A 139 10.91 4.98 -8.87
C LEU A 139 11.52 5.23 -7.48
N ILE A 140 10.90 4.70 -6.44
CA ILE A 140 11.48 4.59 -5.10
C ILE A 140 11.90 3.13 -4.92
N TYR A 141 13.18 2.85 -5.03
CA TYR A 141 13.75 1.52 -4.84
C TYR A 141 14.18 1.35 -3.38
N SER A 142 13.81 0.26 -2.73
CA SER A 142 14.25 -0.04 -1.36
C SER A 142 14.47 -1.53 -1.13
N THR A 143 15.39 -1.84 -0.22
CA THR A 143 15.69 -3.19 0.28
C THR A 143 15.85 -3.15 1.79
N CYS A 144 15.84 -4.29 2.43
CA CYS A 144 16.23 -4.45 3.83
C CYS A 144 17.61 -5.14 3.96
N THR A 145 18.50 -4.91 3.00
CA THR A 145 19.88 -5.43 3.03
C THR A 145 20.92 -4.30 3.00
N PHE A 146 22.21 -4.62 3.04
CA PHE A 146 23.29 -3.65 3.10
C PHE A 146 24.41 -3.93 2.08
N ASN A 147 24.37 -5.05 1.36
CA ASN A 147 25.39 -5.36 0.37
C ASN A 147 25.22 -4.52 -0.89
N ALA A 148 26.33 -4.20 -1.54
CA ALA A 148 26.32 -3.35 -2.72
C ALA A 148 25.73 -4.01 -3.96
N ASP A 149 25.71 -5.35 -4.03
CA ASP A 149 25.23 -6.08 -5.21
C ASP A 149 23.72 -5.91 -5.39
N GLU A 150 22.95 -5.94 -4.28
CA GLU A 150 21.50 -5.71 -4.26
C GLU A 150 21.14 -4.22 -4.20
N ASP A 151 22.03 -3.36 -3.70
CA ASP A 151 21.80 -1.96 -3.44
C ASP A 151 22.37 -1.09 -4.57
N GLU A 152 23.62 -0.61 -4.43
CA GLU A 152 24.25 0.36 -5.37
C GLU A 152 24.38 -0.21 -6.77
N ASP A 153 24.77 -1.48 -6.93
CA ASP A 153 24.99 -2.08 -8.25
C ASP A 153 23.65 -2.23 -8.99
N ASN A 154 22.55 -2.51 -8.27
CA ASN A 154 21.22 -2.59 -8.86
C ASN A 154 20.67 -1.21 -9.25
N VAL A 155 20.79 -0.19 -8.41
CA VAL A 155 20.28 1.14 -8.79
C VAL A 155 21.11 1.78 -9.90
N MET A 156 22.43 1.51 -9.97
CA MET A 156 23.26 1.89 -11.09
C MET A 156 22.84 1.15 -12.37
N TRP A 157 22.56 -0.15 -12.26
CA TRP A 157 22.07 -0.91 -13.39
C TRP A 157 20.74 -0.37 -13.92
N ILE A 158 19.79 0.02 -13.02
CA ILE A 158 18.52 0.66 -13.40
C ILE A 158 18.77 1.96 -14.15
N ALA A 159 19.62 2.84 -13.61
CA ALA A 159 19.93 4.12 -14.23
C ALA A 159 20.49 3.94 -15.64
N ASN A 160 21.49 3.07 -15.81
CA ASN A 160 22.23 2.91 -17.06
C ASN A 160 21.45 2.10 -18.11
N ASN A 161 20.73 1.05 -17.71
CA ASN A 161 20.09 0.13 -18.65
C ASN A 161 18.61 0.43 -18.94
N LEU A 162 17.91 1.07 -17.98
CA LEU A 162 16.50 1.39 -18.13
C LEU A 162 16.26 2.89 -18.40
N GLY A 163 17.27 3.73 -18.25
CA GLY A 163 17.23 5.16 -18.53
C GLY A 163 16.53 5.95 -17.42
N ALA A 164 17.27 6.24 -16.34
CA ALA A 164 16.80 7.06 -15.23
C ALA A 164 17.92 7.88 -14.63
N ASP A 165 17.57 9.03 -14.06
CA ASP A 165 18.45 9.88 -13.28
C ASP A 165 18.14 9.75 -11.79
N PHE A 166 19.19 9.82 -10.96
CA PHE A 166 19.01 9.84 -9.50
C PHE A 166 18.39 11.15 -9.05
N ILE A 167 17.49 11.07 -8.06
CA ILE A 167 16.94 12.23 -7.36
C ILE A 167 17.53 12.30 -5.98
N LYS A 168 18.19 13.43 -5.66
CA LYS A 168 18.68 13.71 -4.32
C LYS A 168 17.50 14.12 -3.43
N ILE A 169 17.41 13.51 -2.24
CA ILE A 169 16.43 13.84 -1.19
C ILE A 169 17.16 14.59 -0.08
N ASP A 170 16.60 15.71 0.34
CA ASP A 170 17.14 16.46 1.47
C ASP A 170 16.97 15.66 2.76
N THR A 171 18.01 15.59 3.53
CA THR A 171 18.06 14.85 4.80
C THR A 171 18.62 15.74 5.90
N GLN A 172 18.33 15.39 7.15
CA GLN A 172 18.89 16.09 8.30
C GLN A 172 20.05 15.28 8.89
N PRO A 173 21.16 15.92 9.27
CA PRO A 173 22.34 15.23 9.83
C PRO A 173 22.00 14.37 11.06
N GLU A 174 21.01 14.79 11.85
CA GLU A 174 20.57 14.11 13.06
C GLU A 174 19.96 12.73 12.79
N TRP A 175 19.55 12.46 11.55
CA TRP A 175 19.04 11.15 11.17
C TRP A 175 20.12 10.10 11.01
N ALA A 176 21.41 10.52 10.99
CA ALA A 176 22.58 9.66 10.87
C ALA A 176 22.47 8.63 9.71
N ILE A 177 21.90 9.07 8.59
CA ILE A 177 21.79 8.26 7.37
C ILE A 177 23.17 8.09 6.75
N THR A 178 23.53 6.86 6.43
CA THR A 178 24.80 6.55 5.77
C THR A 178 24.63 6.67 4.24
N PRO A 179 25.56 7.34 3.53
CA PRO A 179 25.52 7.41 2.06
C PRO A 179 25.89 6.07 1.40
N ALA A 180 26.00 6.08 0.07
CA ALA A 180 26.46 4.93 -0.72
C ALA A 180 27.80 4.38 -0.22
N LEU A 181 27.98 3.05 -0.33
CA LEU A 181 29.25 2.41 -0.02
C LEU A 181 30.27 2.69 -1.11
N THR A 182 31.50 3.01 -0.69
CA THR A 182 32.64 3.17 -1.60
C THR A 182 33.20 1.81 -2.02
N GLN A 183 33.86 1.74 -3.18
CA GLN A 183 34.47 0.49 -3.67
C GLN A 183 35.56 -0.10 -2.76
N GLY A 184 36.17 0.73 -1.88
CA GLY A 184 37.20 0.30 -0.92
C GLY A 184 36.65 -0.47 0.29
N GLN A 185 35.33 -0.50 0.49
CA GLN A 185 34.70 -1.16 1.65
C GLN A 185 34.22 -2.60 1.35
N LYS A 186 34.46 -3.10 0.14
CA LYS A 186 34.21 -4.52 -0.22
C LYS A 186 35.32 -5.40 0.36
N GLY A 187 35.37 -5.61 1.65
CA GLY A 187 36.26 -6.66 2.19
C GLY A 187 37.00 -6.43 3.49
N GLU A 188 36.78 -5.36 4.24
CA GLU A 188 37.41 -5.21 5.55
C GLU A 188 36.38 -5.25 6.71
N THR A 189 35.97 -6.45 7.04
CA THR A 189 35.40 -6.76 8.37
C THR A 189 36.55 -7.10 9.31
N SER A 190 37.38 -6.13 9.68
CA SER A 190 38.12 -6.11 10.94
C SER A 190 39.07 -4.91 10.97
N GLY A 191 38.86 -3.98 11.88
CA GLY A 191 39.84 -2.95 12.23
C GLY A 191 39.20 -1.63 12.64
N ASN A 192 39.23 -1.35 13.94
CA ASN A 192 38.95 -0.03 14.52
C ASN A 192 39.90 1.03 13.97
N GLY A 193 39.39 1.98 13.21
CA GLY A 193 40.10 3.20 12.83
C GLY A 193 39.15 4.40 12.72
N PRO A 194 39.54 5.64 13.12
CA PRO A 194 38.63 6.79 13.12
C PRO A 194 38.41 7.34 11.70
N LEU A 195 37.15 7.61 11.38
CA LEU A 195 36.73 8.23 10.12
C LEU A 195 37.13 9.70 10.07
N THR A 196 37.98 10.09 9.13
CA THR A 196 38.26 11.48 8.81
C THR A 196 37.22 12.04 7.85
N SER A 197 36.66 13.21 8.21
CA SER A 197 35.77 14.02 7.39
C SER A 197 36.56 14.69 6.26
N GLY A 198 36.31 14.31 5.01
CA GLY A 198 36.82 14.99 3.83
C GLY A 198 35.77 15.84 3.14
N ASN A 199 35.94 17.14 3.06
CA ASN A 199 35.19 18.06 2.19
C ASN A 199 35.73 17.90 0.76
N GLY A 200 34.84 17.46 -0.18
CA GLY A 200 35.19 17.31 -1.59
C GLY A 200 34.52 18.37 -2.47
N GLU A 201 35.32 19.12 -3.18
CA GLU A 201 34.94 20.11 -4.19
C GLU A 201 34.49 19.42 -5.51
N THR A 202 33.59 20.09 -6.24
CA THR A 202 32.99 19.64 -7.51
C THR A 202 33.99 19.68 -8.66
N ASP A 203 34.09 18.58 -9.41
CA ASP A 203 34.87 18.52 -10.65
C ASP A 203 33.94 18.57 -11.89
N ALA A 204 34.28 19.46 -12.82
CA ALA A 204 33.47 19.77 -14.03
C ALA A 204 33.93 18.94 -15.25
N SER A 205 34.09 17.64 -15.09
CA SER A 205 34.40 16.74 -16.22
C SER A 205 33.35 15.62 -16.30
N GLY A 206 32.68 15.51 -17.45
CA GLY A 206 31.53 14.61 -17.73
C GLY A 206 31.81 13.11 -17.59
N ASN A 207 32.35 12.69 -16.47
CA ASN A 207 32.51 11.30 -16.09
C ASN A 207 31.27 10.81 -15.34
N GLU A 208 30.90 9.54 -15.57
CA GLU A 208 29.87 8.84 -14.79
C GLU A 208 30.08 9.08 -13.29
N PRO A 209 29.02 9.38 -12.52
CA PRO A 209 29.16 9.63 -11.09
C PRO A 209 29.83 8.42 -10.42
N SER A 210 30.94 8.65 -9.75
CA SER A 210 31.57 7.60 -8.95
C SER A 210 30.55 7.07 -7.92
N LYS A 211 30.56 5.78 -7.55
CA LYS A 211 29.66 5.19 -6.55
C LYS A 211 29.62 5.97 -5.23
N GLU A 212 30.66 6.73 -4.94
CA GLU A 212 30.80 7.61 -3.75
C GLU A 212 29.80 8.79 -3.75
N GLN A 213 29.30 9.22 -4.93
CA GLN A 213 28.44 10.38 -5.10
C GLN A 213 26.96 10.01 -5.33
N LEU A 214 26.63 8.70 -5.36
CA LEU A 214 25.25 8.27 -5.55
C LEU A 214 24.35 8.74 -4.40
N PRO A 215 23.22 9.40 -4.67
CA PRO A 215 22.27 9.80 -3.64
C PRO A 215 21.47 8.59 -3.14
N CYS A 216 22.12 7.72 -2.40
CA CYS A 216 21.56 6.56 -1.73
C CYS A 216 21.46 6.81 -0.23
N TYR A 217 20.48 6.18 0.41
CA TYR A 217 20.13 6.40 1.82
C TYR A 217 20.10 5.07 2.53
N ARG A 218 21.09 4.84 3.44
CA ARG A 218 21.23 3.60 4.18
C ARG A 218 20.99 3.84 5.67
N PHE A 219 20.04 3.11 6.22
CA PHE A 219 19.67 3.15 7.63
C PHE A 219 20.26 1.93 8.32
N ILE A 220 21.30 2.15 9.10
CA ILE A 220 22.04 1.08 9.79
C ILE A 220 21.56 1.00 11.24
N PRO A 221 21.07 -0.16 11.71
CA PRO A 221 20.73 -0.36 13.12
C PRO A 221 21.88 0.00 14.05
N GLY A 222 21.59 0.74 15.11
CA GLY A 222 22.61 1.27 16.03
C GLY A 222 23.14 2.66 15.67
N ARG A 223 23.08 3.09 14.41
CA ARG A 223 23.33 4.47 13.98
C ARG A 223 22.04 5.25 13.83
N THR A 224 21.04 4.67 13.15
CA THR A 224 19.71 5.25 12.97
C THR A 224 18.70 4.61 13.93
N ARG A 225 17.62 5.33 14.23
CA ARG A 225 16.48 4.75 14.95
C ARG A 225 15.65 3.90 13.98
N GLY A 226 15.60 2.59 14.18
CA GLY A 226 14.81 1.66 13.37
C GLY A 226 15.61 0.48 12.84
N GLU A 227 14.97 -0.30 11.98
CA GLU A 227 15.57 -1.47 11.32
C GLU A 227 16.33 -1.06 10.06
N GLY A 228 17.10 -2.01 9.51
CA GLY A 228 17.86 -1.82 8.30
C GLY A 228 16.98 -1.47 7.10
N LEU A 229 17.44 -0.50 6.32
CA LEU A 229 16.82 -0.11 5.07
C LEU A 229 17.88 0.53 4.17
N PHE A 230 17.85 0.17 2.91
CA PHE A 230 18.45 0.93 1.83
C PHE A 230 17.36 1.57 0.98
N MET A 231 17.61 2.78 0.47
CA MET A 231 16.70 3.45 -0.46
C MET A 231 17.47 4.29 -1.46
N ALA A 232 17.02 4.26 -2.71
CA ALA A 232 17.40 5.20 -3.75
C ALA A 232 16.16 5.68 -4.50
N VAL A 233 16.19 6.91 -5.00
CA VAL A 233 15.08 7.52 -5.73
C VAL A 233 15.56 7.90 -7.10
N LEU A 234 14.84 7.43 -8.13
CA LEU A 234 15.20 7.66 -9.54
C LEU A 234 14.03 8.25 -10.30
N ARG A 235 14.32 9.06 -11.31
CA ARG A 235 13.35 9.61 -12.27
C ARG A 235 13.57 8.97 -13.63
N LYS A 236 12.54 8.32 -14.16
CA LYS A 236 12.57 7.75 -15.51
C LYS A 236 12.71 8.84 -16.55
N HIS A 237 13.57 8.64 -17.56
CA HIS A 237 13.75 9.60 -18.65
C HIS A 237 12.47 9.84 -19.46
N GLY A 238 12.35 11.02 -20.05
CA GLY A 238 11.24 11.44 -20.91
C GLY A 238 10.17 12.24 -20.16
N GLU A 239 9.21 12.75 -20.93
CA GLU A 239 8.07 13.51 -20.45
C GLU A 239 6.77 12.78 -20.78
N TRP A 240 5.85 12.72 -19.82
CA TRP A 240 4.51 12.18 -20.03
C TRP A 240 3.68 13.18 -20.82
N LYS A 241 3.22 12.78 -22.00
CA LYS A 241 2.25 13.54 -22.79
C LYS A 241 0.88 12.92 -22.60
N ASP A 242 -0.03 13.67 -22.01
CA ASP A 242 -1.40 13.21 -21.81
C ASP A 242 -2.18 13.30 -23.13
N ASN A 243 -2.29 12.17 -23.83
CA ASN A 243 -3.00 12.06 -25.10
C ASN A 243 -4.53 12.04 -24.94
N ALA A 244 -5.07 12.43 -23.80
CA ALA A 244 -6.52 12.42 -23.51
C ALA A 244 -7.33 13.38 -24.39
N LYS A 245 -6.70 14.25 -25.21
CA LYS A 245 -7.39 15.22 -26.08
C LYS A 245 -7.65 14.74 -27.51
N GLU A 246 -7.04 13.64 -27.98
CA GLU A 246 -7.13 13.23 -29.39
C GLU A 246 -8.22 12.20 -29.72
N THR A 247 -9.00 11.69 -28.77
CA THR A 247 -9.98 10.63 -29.03
C THR A 247 -11.41 11.12 -29.29
N LYS A 248 -11.64 12.42 -29.55
CA LYS A 248 -13.00 12.92 -29.84
C LYS A 248 -13.43 12.88 -31.31
N ASP A 249 -12.55 12.61 -32.26
CA ASP A 249 -12.89 12.74 -33.71
C ASP A 249 -12.92 11.44 -34.52
N SER A 250 -12.85 10.24 -33.95
CA SER A 250 -12.88 9.00 -34.73
C SER A 250 -13.97 8.00 -34.32
N LYS A 251 -15.21 8.46 -34.07
CA LYS A 251 -16.37 7.57 -33.99
C LYS A 251 -17.41 7.86 -35.08
N LYS A 252 -17.06 7.53 -36.33
CA LYS A 252 -18.06 7.18 -37.37
C LYS A 252 -17.57 5.88 -38.03
N GLY A 253 -18.28 4.78 -37.77
CA GLY A 253 -18.20 3.64 -38.66
C GLY A 253 -18.09 2.28 -37.97
N LYS A 254 -19.22 1.57 -38.09
CA LYS A 254 -19.44 0.13 -38.13
C LYS A 254 -19.90 -0.57 -36.84
N ASP A 255 -21.22 -0.57 -36.71
CA ASP A 255 -21.96 -1.64 -36.04
C ASP A 255 -21.55 -3.03 -36.53
N ARG A 256 -20.85 -3.80 -35.73
CA ARG A 256 -20.78 -5.26 -35.82
C ARG A 256 -21.49 -5.84 -34.59
N LYS A 257 -22.75 -6.26 -34.82
CA LYS A 257 -23.52 -7.10 -33.90
C LYS A 257 -22.69 -8.33 -33.55
N LYS A 258 -22.06 -8.34 -32.36
CA LYS A 258 -21.66 -9.58 -31.68
C LYS A 258 -22.86 -10.06 -30.86
N LYS A 259 -23.41 -11.21 -31.22
CA LYS A 259 -24.31 -12.01 -30.39
C LYS A 259 -23.52 -12.40 -29.14
N GLY A 260 -23.72 -11.70 -28.05
CA GLY A 260 -23.26 -12.07 -26.71
C GLY A 260 -24.35 -12.82 -26.00
N ASN A 261 -23.99 -13.93 -25.42
CA ASN A 261 -24.80 -14.83 -24.61
C ASN A 261 -25.45 -14.03 -23.46
N ASN A 262 -26.78 -13.99 -23.45
CA ASN A 262 -27.57 -13.39 -22.38
C ASN A 262 -27.53 -14.30 -21.14
N ASN A 263 -26.57 -14.10 -20.27
CA ASN A 263 -26.76 -14.40 -18.87
C ASN A 263 -27.59 -13.24 -18.27
N LYS A 264 -28.87 -13.47 -18.09
CA LYS A 264 -29.74 -12.63 -17.26
C LYS A 264 -29.36 -12.85 -15.79
N ASP A 265 -28.24 -12.31 -15.35
CA ASP A 265 -28.04 -12.02 -13.95
C ASP A 265 -28.97 -10.86 -13.59
N SER A 266 -29.97 -11.14 -12.77
CA SER A 266 -30.86 -10.14 -12.20
C SER A 266 -29.98 -9.13 -11.43
N LYS A 267 -29.73 -7.96 -12.05
CA LYS A 267 -29.10 -6.83 -11.33
C LYS A 267 -29.98 -6.52 -10.12
N ALA A 268 -29.57 -6.96 -8.94
CA ALA A 268 -30.16 -6.49 -7.71
C ALA A 268 -30.01 -4.96 -7.71
N ALA A 269 -31.10 -4.26 -7.38
CA ALA A 269 -31.06 -2.80 -7.33
C ALA A 269 -30.06 -2.39 -6.24
N LEU A 270 -29.01 -1.68 -6.63
CA LEU A 270 -28.07 -1.08 -5.68
C LEU A 270 -28.83 -0.12 -4.75
N PRO A 271 -28.37 0.06 -3.49
CA PRO A 271 -29.04 0.93 -2.55
C PRO A 271 -29.17 2.35 -3.13
N ALA A 272 -30.36 2.95 -2.99
CA ALA A 272 -30.66 4.28 -3.52
C ALA A 272 -29.81 5.39 -2.85
N THR A 273 -29.41 5.17 -1.61
CA THR A 273 -28.55 6.06 -0.82
C THR A 273 -27.33 5.26 -0.34
N LEU A 274 -26.15 5.84 -0.55
CA LEU A 274 -24.91 5.27 -0.05
C LEU A 274 -24.65 5.76 1.38
N PRO A 275 -24.22 4.88 2.28
CA PRO A 275 -23.87 5.23 3.65
C PRO A 275 -22.49 5.91 3.73
N LEU A 276 -22.21 6.88 2.87
CA LEU A 276 -20.95 7.57 2.75
C LEU A 276 -21.13 9.08 2.77
N PHE A 277 -20.24 9.80 3.44
CA PHE A 277 -20.10 11.24 3.30
C PHE A 277 -19.76 11.57 1.84
N HIS A 278 -20.38 12.61 1.29
CA HIS A 278 -20.18 13.03 -0.10
C HIS A 278 -20.35 11.87 -1.10
N ALA A 279 -21.46 11.14 -0.97
CA ALA A 279 -21.77 9.97 -1.79
C ALA A 279 -21.69 10.22 -3.30
N ASP A 280 -21.91 11.46 -3.75
CA ASP A 280 -21.79 11.93 -5.12
C ASP A 280 -20.36 11.83 -5.68
N ARG A 281 -19.33 11.84 -4.82
CA ARG A 281 -17.93 11.67 -5.21
C ARG A 281 -17.57 10.22 -5.56
N TYR A 282 -18.43 9.24 -5.23
CA TYR A 282 -18.13 7.82 -5.40
C TYR A 282 -18.93 7.20 -6.54
N ALA A 283 -18.26 6.33 -7.30
CA ALA A 283 -18.88 5.41 -8.23
C ALA A 283 -19.01 4.04 -7.55
N LEU A 284 -20.12 3.34 -7.83
CA LEU A 284 -20.33 1.97 -7.36
C LEU A 284 -19.89 0.99 -8.43
N LEU A 285 -19.03 0.08 -8.04
CA LEU A 285 -18.61 -1.06 -8.85
C LEU A 285 -19.04 -2.36 -8.16
N GLN A 286 -19.56 -3.30 -8.94
CA GLN A 286 -19.95 -4.62 -8.43
C GLN A 286 -19.06 -5.69 -9.04
N HIS A 287 -18.55 -6.57 -8.19
CA HIS A 287 -17.82 -7.76 -8.60
C HIS A 287 -18.35 -8.97 -7.82
N GLY A 288 -19.00 -9.89 -8.52
CA GLY A 288 -19.76 -10.95 -7.89
C GLY A 288 -20.88 -10.40 -6.99
N GLU A 289 -20.90 -10.81 -5.74
CA GLU A 289 -21.85 -10.31 -4.73
C GLU A 289 -21.36 -9.04 -4.01
N SER A 290 -20.07 -8.69 -4.12
CA SER A 290 -19.47 -7.55 -3.41
C SER A 290 -19.71 -6.25 -4.15
N VAL A 291 -20.03 -5.20 -3.40
CA VAL A 291 -20.24 -3.82 -3.88
C VAL A 291 -19.16 -2.93 -3.31
N PHE A 292 -18.46 -2.23 -4.19
CA PHE A 292 -17.35 -1.33 -3.87
C PHE A 292 -17.71 0.11 -4.21
N ALA A 293 -17.29 1.04 -3.37
CA ALA A 293 -17.29 2.46 -3.68
C ALA A 293 -15.86 2.93 -3.93
N ILE A 294 -15.63 3.55 -5.08
CA ILE A 294 -14.36 4.16 -5.44
C ILE A 294 -14.59 5.60 -5.88
N ASN A 295 -13.62 6.47 -5.63
CA ASN A 295 -13.68 7.85 -6.10
C ASN A 295 -13.92 7.89 -7.61
N ARG A 296 -14.91 8.67 -8.04
CA ARG A 296 -15.43 8.71 -9.41
C ARG A 296 -14.34 9.04 -10.45
N GLN A 297 -13.37 9.85 -10.10
CA GLN A 297 -12.24 10.16 -10.98
C GLN A 297 -11.41 8.91 -11.35
N TRP A 298 -11.43 7.87 -10.51
CA TRP A 298 -10.69 6.63 -10.69
C TRP A 298 -11.55 5.45 -11.19
N GLU A 299 -12.82 5.68 -11.50
CA GLU A 299 -13.75 4.63 -11.95
C GLU A 299 -13.24 3.87 -13.18
N SER A 300 -12.70 4.59 -14.16
CA SER A 300 -12.12 3.97 -15.37
C SER A 300 -10.88 3.13 -15.05
N THR A 301 -10.00 3.65 -14.21
CA THR A 301 -8.78 2.96 -13.77
C THR A 301 -9.13 1.69 -12.98
N ALA A 302 -10.10 1.77 -12.07
CA ALA A 302 -10.58 0.63 -11.29
C ALA A 302 -11.23 -0.43 -12.19
N THR A 303 -12.02 -0.02 -13.19
CA THR A 303 -12.61 -0.94 -14.17
C THR A 303 -11.54 -1.68 -14.97
N VAL A 304 -10.50 -0.99 -15.40
CA VAL A 304 -9.35 -1.63 -16.07
C VAL A 304 -8.63 -2.59 -15.14
N ALA A 305 -8.41 -2.21 -13.88
CA ALA A 305 -7.78 -3.08 -12.89
C ALA A 305 -8.60 -4.36 -12.68
N MET A 306 -9.92 -4.27 -12.49
CA MET A 306 -10.81 -5.43 -12.33
C MET A 306 -10.79 -6.37 -13.54
N ALA A 307 -10.65 -5.82 -14.75
CA ALA A 307 -10.64 -6.61 -15.96
C ALA A 307 -9.30 -7.31 -16.26
N SER A 308 -8.18 -6.81 -15.70
CA SER A 308 -6.83 -7.22 -16.08
C SER A 308 -5.97 -7.76 -14.95
N LEU A 309 -6.32 -7.48 -13.69
CA LEU A 309 -5.58 -7.86 -12.49
C LEU A 309 -6.46 -8.68 -11.54
N ASN A 310 -5.81 -9.43 -10.66
CA ASN A 310 -6.47 -10.09 -9.53
C ASN A 310 -6.65 -9.06 -8.39
N VAL A 311 -7.76 -8.34 -8.40
CA VAL A 311 -8.12 -7.35 -7.38
C VAL A 311 -8.69 -8.06 -6.16
N MET A 312 -8.11 -7.82 -4.99
CA MET A 312 -8.55 -8.39 -3.70
C MET A 312 -9.47 -7.46 -2.92
N ASN A 313 -9.17 -6.16 -2.96
CA ASN A 313 -9.97 -5.11 -2.35
C ASN A 313 -9.83 -3.83 -3.18
N MET A 314 -10.87 -2.99 -3.17
CA MET A 314 -10.89 -1.78 -3.96
C MET A 314 -11.74 -0.71 -3.29
N GLY A 315 -11.13 0.42 -2.99
CA GLY A 315 -11.85 1.50 -2.32
C GLY A 315 -12.47 1.04 -1.00
N VAL A 316 -13.75 1.33 -0.81
CA VAL A 316 -14.53 0.87 0.34
C VAL A 316 -15.45 -0.26 -0.09
N THR A 317 -15.30 -1.44 0.49
CA THR A 317 -16.30 -2.50 0.35
C THR A 317 -17.54 -2.10 1.14
N ILE A 318 -18.58 -1.67 0.42
CA ILE A 318 -19.85 -1.23 1.04
C ILE A 318 -20.55 -2.41 1.68
N GLY A 319 -20.53 -3.56 1.03
CA GLY A 319 -21.15 -4.77 1.54
C GLY A 319 -21.29 -5.86 0.48
N THR A 320 -21.95 -6.94 0.89
CA THR A 320 -22.25 -8.09 0.04
C THR A 320 -23.75 -8.18 -0.20
N MET A 321 -24.14 -8.32 -1.45
CA MET A 321 -25.55 -8.51 -1.82
C MET A 321 -26.03 -9.92 -1.43
N ARG A 322 -27.11 -9.98 -0.66
CA ARG A 322 -27.82 -11.22 -0.28
C ARG A 322 -29.27 -11.11 -0.77
N GLY A 323 -29.50 -11.56 -1.99
CA GLY A 323 -30.77 -11.31 -2.69
C GLY A 323 -30.96 -9.81 -2.94
N LYS A 324 -31.98 -9.19 -2.32
CA LYS A 324 -32.25 -7.75 -2.42
C LYS A 324 -31.64 -6.93 -1.29
N ALA A 325 -31.05 -7.55 -0.28
CA ALA A 325 -30.48 -6.88 0.88
C ALA A 325 -28.96 -6.75 0.74
N LEU A 326 -28.43 -5.60 1.12
CA LEU A 326 -27.00 -5.36 1.27
C LEU A 326 -26.60 -5.66 2.71
N LEU A 327 -25.72 -6.64 2.92
CA LEU A 327 -25.08 -6.91 4.20
C LEU A 327 -23.85 -5.99 4.30
N PRO A 328 -23.81 -5.04 5.23
CA PRO A 328 -22.69 -4.11 5.34
C PRO A 328 -21.40 -4.84 5.70
N ASP A 329 -20.31 -4.39 5.10
CA ASP A 329 -18.98 -4.97 5.27
C ASP A 329 -18.21 -4.29 6.40
N GLN A 330 -17.25 -5.01 6.98
CA GLN A 330 -16.34 -4.46 7.98
C GLN A 330 -15.50 -3.30 7.46
N SER A 331 -15.11 -3.34 6.18
CA SER A 331 -14.41 -2.25 5.49
C SER A 331 -15.20 -0.94 5.51
N LEU A 332 -16.53 -1.02 5.36
CA LEU A 332 -17.41 0.16 5.47
C LEU A 332 -17.36 0.75 6.88
N ALA A 333 -17.48 -0.10 7.93
CA ALA A 333 -17.45 0.37 9.32
C ALA A 333 -16.17 1.14 9.65
N LEU A 334 -15.02 0.64 9.17
CA LEU A 334 -13.71 1.21 9.44
C LEU A 334 -13.33 2.34 8.48
N SER A 335 -14.15 2.58 7.45
CA SER A 335 -13.84 3.60 6.45
C SER A 335 -13.91 5.02 7.02
N THR A 336 -12.92 5.84 6.67
CA THR A 336 -12.89 7.26 7.01
C THR A 336 -14.01 8.09 6.36
N VAL A 337 -14.71 7.50 5.39
CA VAL A 337 -15.81 8.15 4.67
C VAL A 337 -17.19 7.57 5.01
N LEU A 338 -17.30 6.74 6.04
CA LEU A 338 -18.60 6.25 6.53
C LEU A 338 -19.45 7.41 7.02
N ASP A 339 -20.68 7.55 6.51
CA ASP A 339 -21.71 8.37 7.14
C ASP A 339 -22.32 7.61 8.31
N ARG A 340 -21.91 7.96 9.53
CA ARG A 340 -22.38 7.30 10.76
C ARG A 340 -23.89 7.48 10.98
N ASN A 341 -24.50 8.53 10.41
CA ASN A 341 -25.95 8.75 10.51
C ASN A 341 -26.78 7.77 9.68
N ALA A 342 -26.11 7.01 8.79
CA ALA A 342 -26.78 5.96 8.00
C ALA A 342 -27.20 4.74 8.84
N TYR A 343 -26.71 4.59 10.08
CA TYR A 343 -26.97 3.47 10.95
C TYR A 343 -27.27 3.92 12.39
N PRO A 344 -28.10 3.18 13.14
CA PRO A 344 -28.13 3.31 14.60
C PRO A 344 -26.73 3.03 15.16
N VAL A 345 -26.28 3.86 16.11
CA VAL A 345 -24.97 3.74 16.75
C VAL A 345 -25.15 3.34 18.21
N VAL A 346 -24.32 2.40 18.68
CA VAL A 346 -24.22 2.01 20.09
C VAL A 346 -22.76 2.07 20.51
N ASP A 347 -22.45 3.01 21.41
CA ASP A 347 -21.14 3.08 22.04
C ASP A 347 -21.06 2.11 23.22
N VAL A 348 -20.05 1.26 23.22
CA VAL A 348 -19.93 0.17 24.20
C VAL A 348 -18.79 0.41 25.18
N SER A 349 -18.85 -0.25 26.35
CA SER A 349 -17.76 -0.30 27.31
C SER A 349 -16.54 -1.04 26.77
N LEU A 350 -15.37 -0.88 27.39
CA LEU A 350 -14.15 -1.63 27.01
C LEU A 350 -14.39 -3.14 27.01
N THR A 351 -15.04 -3.66 28.05
CA THR A 351 -15.33 -5.09 28.17
C THR A 351 -16.21 -5.60 27.03
N GLU A 352 -17.24 -4.85 26.67
CA GLU A 352 -18.12 -5.18 25.54
C GLU A 352 -17.41 -5.03 24.18
N ALA A 353 -16.53 -4.02 24.04
CA ALA A 353 -15.69 -3.85 22.84
C ALA A 353 -14.78 -5.07 22.63
N ILE A 354 -14.13 -5.55 23.69
CA ILE A 354 -13.30 -6.74 23.66
C ILE A 354 -14.13 -7.98 23.30
N SER A 355 -15.32 -8.14 23.91
CA SER A 355 -16.26 -9.22 23.61
C SER A 355 -16.69 -9.16 22.13
N TYR A 356 -16.98 -7.94 21.63
CA TYR A 356 -17.28 -7.75 20.21
C TYR A 356 -16.12 -8.21 19.30
N LEU A 357 -14.89 -7.77 19.60
CA LEU A 357 -13.69 -8.13 18.82
C LEU A 357 -13.29 -9.61 18.94
N ARG A 358 -13.75 -10.31 19.98
CA ARG A 358 -13.64 -11.77 20.12
C ARG A 358 -14.72 -12.53 19.36
N ARG A 359 -15.75 -11.85 18.86
CA ARG A 359 -16.98 -12.37 18.30
C ARG A 359 -17.90 -13.03 19.32
N ASP A 360 -17.76 -12.67 20.58
CA ASP A 360 -18.69 -13.08 21.62
C ASP A 360 -20.03 -12.34 21.43
N THR A 361 -21.06 -12.85 22.09
CA THR A 361 -22.37 -12.19 22.12
C THR A 361 -22.28 -10.95 23.00
N ILE A 362 -22.77 -9.81 22.49
CA ILE A 362 -22.94 -8.57 23.24
C ILE A 362 -24.44 -8.28 23.41
N THR A 363 -24.78 -7.56 24.46
CA THR A 363 -26.17 -7.14 24.73
C THR A 363 -26.32 -5.69 24.31
N LEU A 364 -27.33 -5.40 23.50
CA LEU A 364 -27.62 -4.03 23.08
C LEU A 364 -28.58 -3.38 24.10
N PRO A 365 -28.53 -2.04 24.25
CA PRO A 365 -29.48 -1.30 25.08
C PRO A 365 -30.93 -1.60 24.67
N PRO A 366 -31.88 -1.61 25.67
CA PRO A 366 -33.30 -1.67 25.35
C PRO A 366 -33.70 -0.61 24.33
N ASN A 367 -34.60 -0.91 23.43
CA ASN A 367 -35.08 -0.03 22.35
C ASN A 367 -34.09 0.26 21.22
N THR A 368 -32.93 -0.40 21.17
CA THR A 368 -32.08 -0.34 19.97
C THR A 368 -32.86 -0.84 18.74
N PRO A 369 -32.93 -0.09 17.64
CA PRO A 369 -33.69 -0.48 16.44
C PRO A 369 -33.22 -1.82 15.90
N THR A 370 -34.15 -2.62 15.35
CA THR A 370 -33.81 -3.86 14.63
C THR A 370 -33.11 -3.53 13.30
N GLY A 371 -32.23 -4.40 12.84
CA GLY A 371 -31.44 -4.22 11.63
C GLY A 371 -29.95 -4.14 11.93
N PHE A 372 -29.20 -3.44 11.05
CA PHE A 372 -27.77 -3.25 11.24
C PHE A 372 -27.51 -2.07 12.17
N VAL A 373 -26.64 -2.29 13.14
CA VAL A 373 -26.23 -1.32 14.16
C VAL A 373 -24.72 -1.20 14.13
N LEU A 374 -24.21 0.02 14.09
CA LEU A 374 -22.78 0.32 14.19
C LEU A 374 -22.36 0.29 15.66
N ILE A 375 -21.38 -0.52 15.97
CA ILE A 375 -20.76 -0.58 17.31
C ILE A 375 -19.57 0.35 17.33
N THR A 376 -19.50 1.22 18.33
CA THR A 376 -18.36 2.12 18.57
C THR A 376 -17.79 1.91 19.98
N PHE A 377 -16.55 2.26 20.14
CA PHE A 377 -15.90 2.39 21.45
C PHE A 377 -15.20 3.75 21.50
N ARG A 378 -15.56 4.57 22.48
CA ARG A 378 -15.09 5.98 22.58
C ARG A 378 -15.29 6.72 21.25
N ASP A 379 -16.46 6.58 20.68
CA ASP A 379 -16.84 7.15 19.38
C ASP A 379 -16.03 6.63 18.16
N HIS A 380 -15.19 5.62 18.30
CA HIS A 380 -14.47 4.99 17.19
C HIS A 380 -15.20 3.74 16.71
N PRO A 381 -15.54 3.63 15.41
CA PRO A 381 -16.21 2.46 14.85
C PRO A 381 -15.40 1.18 15.04
N LEU A 382 -16.04 0.14 15.55
CA LEU A 382 -15.47 -1.21 15.64
C LEU A 382 -16.02 -2.14 14.55
N GLY A 383 -17.27 -1.96 14.13
CA GLY A 383 -17.92 -2.78 13.13
C GLY A 383 -19.44 -2.86 13.32
N PHE A 384 -20.06 -3.81 12.66
CA PHE A 384 -21.52 -3.97 12.68
C PHE A 384 -21.97 -5.19 13.48
N VAL A 385 -23.18 -5.08 14.05
CA VAL A 385 -24.00 -6.20 14.48
C VAL A 385 -25.35 -6.16 13.75
N LYS A 386 -26.02 -7.30 13.64
CA LYS A 386 -27.41 -7.38 13.21
C LYS A 386 -28.31 -7.63 14.40
N ASN A 387 -29.05 -6.60 14.82
CA ASN A 387 -30.07 -6.69 15.86
C ASN A 387 -31.32 -7.36 15.32
N ILE A 388 -31.74 -8.48 15.90
CA ILE A 388 -32.97 -9.21 15.55
C ILE A 388 -34.05 -9.12 16.63
N GLY A 389 -33.86 -8.18 17.59
CA GLY A 389 -34.79 -7.88 18.68
C GLY A 389 -34.45 -8.56 19.99
N ASN A 390 -34.44 -9.87 20.04
CA ASN A 390 -34.13 -10.67 21.24
C ASN A 390 -32.63 -10.98 21.41
N ARG A 391 -31.84 -10.79 20.38
CA ARG A 391 -30.37 -10.96 20.37
C ARG A 391 -29.76 -10.15 19.22
N CYS A 392 -28.45 -9.98 19.23
CA CYS A 392 -27.72 -9.46 18.11
C CYS A 392 -26.69 -10.47 17.57
N ASN A 393 -26.51 -10.50 16.26
CA ASN A 393 -25.49 -11.31 15.61
C ASN A 393 -24.27 -10.45 15.38
N ASN A 394 -23.13 -10.85 15.91
CA ASN A 394 -21.85 -10.18 15.72
C ASN A 394 -21.33 -10.43 14.28
N LEU A 395 -21.12 -9.36 13.50
CA LEU A 395 -20.66 -9.42 12.11
C LEU A 395 -19.16 -9.22 11.95
N TYR A 396 -18.43 -9.09 13.06
CA TYR A 396 -16.96 -8.94 13.01
C TYR A 396 -16.32 -10.13 12.28
N PRO A 397 -15.32 -9.92 11.38
CA PRO A 397 -14.69 -11.01 10.63
C PRO A 397 -14.09 -12.07 11.55
N ALA A 398 -14.31 -13.36 11.24
CA ALA A 398 -13.85 -14.44 12.09
C ALA A 398 -12.32 -14.55 12.15
N GLU A 399 -11.69 -14.25 11.04
CA GLU A 399 -10.25 -14.24 10.85
C GLU A 399 -9.54 -13.15 11.63
N TRP A 400 -10.23 -12.02 11.92
CA TRP A 400 -9.68 -10.87 12.63
C TRP A 400 -9.89 -10.92 14.14
N ARG A 401 -10.63 -11.92 14.63
CA ARG A 401 -10.99 -12.01 16.04
C ARG A 401 -9.76 -12.09 16.95
N ILE A 402 -9.84 -11.47 18.11
CA ILE A 402 -8.89 -11.63 19.20
C ILE A 402 -8.95 -13.07 19.70
N LYS A 403 -7.83 -13.79 19.65
CA LYS A 403 -7.72 -15.19 20.09
C LYS A 403 -7.21 -15.32 21.52
N SER A 404 -6.52 -14.30 22.05
CA SER A 404 -6.00 -14.32 23.41
C SER A 404 -7.13 -14.33 24.42
N THR A 405 -7.01 -15.19 25.45
CA THR A 405 -7.89 -15.20 26.62
C THR A 405 -7.38 -14.29 27.75
N HIS A 406 -6.09 -13.92 27.69
CA HIS A 406 -5.48 -13.03 28.67
C HIS A 406 -5.52 -11.60 28.12
N LEU A 407 -6.39 -10.78 28.69
CA LEU A 407 -6.37 -9.33 28.53
C LEU A 407 -6.20 -8.77 29.93
N GLU A 408 -5.28 -7.83 30.09
CA GLU A 408 -5.12 -7.11 31.33
C GLU A 408 -6.43 -6.39 31.65
N GLU A 409 -6.94 -6.57 32.87
CA GLU A 409 -8.15 -5.88 33.35
C GLU A 409 -7.92 -4.37 33.53
N GLN A 410 -6.65 -3.97 33.64
CA GLN A 410 -6.23 -2.57 33.73
C GLN A 410 -5.32 -2.26 32.51
N TYR A 411 -5.67 -1.26 31.75
CA TYR A 411 -4.84 -0.72 30.70
C TYR A 411 -4.38 0.70 31.04
N GLU A 412 -3.11 0.98 30.82
CA GLU A 412 -2.62 2.35 30.84
C GLU A 412 -3.05 3.07 29.57
N GLU A 413 -3.58 4.26 29.71
CA GLU A 413 -3.87 5.14 28.58
C GLU A 413 -2.54 5.58 27.96
N ILE A 414 -2.16 4.95 26.84
CA ILE A 414 -0.88 5.24 26.15
C ILE A 414 -0.92 6.62 25.50
N LEU A 415 -2.11 7.10 25.13
CA LEU A 415 -2.33 8.42 24.56
C LEU A 415 -3.06 9.28 25.57
N LYS A 416 -2.32 9.93 26.42
CA LYS A 416 -2.82 11.06 27.21
C LYS A 416 -2.59 12.30 26.35
N GLU A 417 -3.66 12.77 25.72
CA GLU A 417 -3.73 14.04 24.96
C GLU A 417 -2.76 14.13 23.75
N LEU A 418 -3.30 14.02 22.53
CA LEU A 418 -2.70 14.60 21.35
C LEU A 418 -3.20 16.03 21.19
#